data_01988cb7a5f171401205e59e4901f086
#
_entry.id   01988cb7a5f171401205e59e4901f086
#
_cell.length_a   1.000
_cell.length_b   1.000
_cell.length_c   1.000
_cell.angle_alpha   90.00
_cell.angle_beta   90.00
_cell.angle_gamma   90.00
#
_symmetry.space_group_name_H-M   'P 1'
#
loop_
_entity.id
_entity.type
_entity.pdbx_description
1 polymer ?
#
loop_
_entity_poly.entity_id
_entity_poly.type
_entity_poly.pdbx_seq_one_letter_code
_entity_poly.pdbx_strand_id
1 'polypeptide(L)'
;MSTCRESMEGQNQILINRIKGNLRRPSWASVLLLFTVIALISLLQINREYSISLLIPLDFGLISGSRPGPQISSSCSDFFKQVPARKVVKSIRDFGGIGDGKTSNTKAFRRAMEFMARFTDSGGSQLVVPKGRWLTGSFNLSSNFTLFLEQGAVILGSQDLKEWPLINALPSYGRGRERLGARHISLIHGNGLTNVVITGENGTVDGQGKMWWELWWNRTLVHTRGHLVELINSQNILIHNLTFLNSPFWTIHPVYCRNIVIRNMTILAPWNAPNTDGIDPADSSVNVCVEDCYIESGDDLVAVKSGWDQYGMKMARPSSNIIVRRVTGTTPTCSGVGIGSEMSGGVSNVIIEDLYVRDSAAGVRIKTDRGRGGYITNITINNMKMERVKVPIRFSRGANDHPDERWDPKAVPRVRGIRISNVVSLESKRPPLLEGIEEAPFLDIHMENVSIFGLAPNMKWNCEYISGSSCSIFPAPCSQLKNESTFQCPIH
;
A
#
# COMPACT_ATOMS: atom_id res chain seq x y z
N MET A 1 -14.77 -0.77 -0.95
CA MET A 1 -14.73 -2.25 -0.92
C MET A 1 -15.24 -2.91 -2.21
N SER A 2 -16.07 -2.25 -3.03
CA SER A 2 -16.64 -2.88 -4.24
C SER A 2 -15.66 -3.04 -5.40
N THR A 3 -14.69 -2.19 -5.55
CA THR A 3 -13.89 -2.07 -6.79
C THR A 3 -12.75 -3.07 -6.96
N CYS A 4 -12.24 -3.67 -5.89
CA CYS A 4 -11.35 -4.85 -6.00
C CYS A 4 -12.15 -6.17 -6.01
N ARG A 5 -13.41 -6.15 -5.55
CA ARG A 5 -14.30 -7.31 -5.42
C ARG A 5 -14.79 -7.90 -6.74
N GLU A 6 -15.09 -7.07 -7.73
CA GLU A 6 -15.57 -7.54 -9.06
C GLU A 6 -14.56 -8.43 -9.79
N SER A 7 -13.25 -8.28 -9.50
CA SER A 7 -12.21 -9.14 -10.07
C SER A 7 -12.19 -10.55 -9.46
N MET A 8 -12.66 -10.73 -8.23
CA MET A 8 -12.57 -12.01 -7.51
C MET A 8 -13.83 -12.89 -7.66
N GLU A 9 -15.02 -12.29 -7.73
CA GLU A 9 -16.27 -13.06 -7.90
C GLU A 9 -16.37 -13.72 -9.29
N GLY A 10 -15.88 -13.05 -10.32
CA GLY A 10 -15.85 -13.60 -11.68
C GLY A 10 -14.91 -14.79 -11.89
N GLN A 11 -13.82 -14.89 -11.12
CA GLN A 11 -12.87 -15.99 -11.26
C GLN A 11 -13.29 -17.25 -10.49
N ASN A 12 -13.91 -17.11 -9.34
CA ASN A 12 -14.36 -18.25 -8.54
C ASN A 12 -15.56 -18.98 -9.17
N GLN A 13 -16.46 -18.25 -9.86
CA GLN A 13 -17.61 -18.87 -10.53
C GLN A 13 -17.20 -19.72 -11.73
N ILE A 14 -16.14 -19.32 -12.43
CA ILE A 14 -15.61 -20.07 -13.59
C ILE A 14 -14.90 -21.37 -13.16
N LEU A 15 -14.22 -21.34 -12.02
CA LEU A 15 -13.49 -22.50 -11.50
C LEU A 15 -14.45 -23.58 -10.97
N ILE A 16 -15.49 -23.20 -10.26
CA ILE A 16 -16.49 -24.12 -9.66
C ILE A 16 -17.32 -24.83 -10.74
N ASN A 17 -17.66 -24.16 -11.84
CA ASN A 17 -18.43 -24.74 -12.93
C ASN A 17 -17.63 -25.71 -13.82
N ARG A 18 -16.29 -25.64 -13.83
CA ARG A 18 -15.43 -26.60 -14.54
C ARG A 18 -15.17 -27.89 -13.79
N ILE A 19 -15.33 -27.93 -12.49
CA ILE A 19 -15.03 -29.11 -11.64
C ILE A 19 -16.22 -30.10 -11.57
N LYS A 20 -17.44 -29.71 -11.92
CA LYS A 20 -18.64 -30.56 -11.84
C LYS A 20 -18.90 -31.45 -13.06
N GLY A 21 -18.04 -31.44 -14.07
CA GLY A 21 -18.18 -32.28 -15.26
C GLY A 21 -17.24 -33.47 -15.26
N ASN A 22 -17.76 -34.66 -15.02
CA ASN A 22 -17.16 -35.98 -15.26
C ASN A 22 -16.02 -36.47 -14.34
N LEU A 23 -16.35 -36.92 -13.15
CA LEU A 23 -15.50 -37.78 -12.34
C LEU A 23 -15.71 -39.27 -12.72
N ARG A 24 -14.95 -39.77 -13.71
CA ARG A 24 -14.59 -41.21 -13.78
C ARG A 24 -13.44 -41.45 -12.80
N ARG A 25 -13.52 -42.51 -11.98
CA ARG A 25 -12.44 -42.89 -11.04
C ARG A 25 -11.14 -43.06 -11.81
N PRO A 26 -10.05 -42.36 -11.48
CA PRO A 26 -8.79 -42.54 -12.19
C PRO A 26 -8.18 -43.93 -11.91
N SER A 27 -7.57 -44.53 -12.92
CA SER A 27 -6.81 -45.74 -12.73
C SER A 27 -5.53 -45.48 -11.92
N TRP A 28 -5.04 -46.43 -11.17
CA TRP A 28 -3.79 -46.31 -10.40
C TRP A 28 -2.59 -45.84 -11.24
N ALA A 29 -2.56 -46.20 -12.51
CA ALA A 29 -1.56 -45.72 -13.47
C ALA A 29 -1.66 -44.19 -13.70
N SER A 30 -2.86 -43.65 -13.74
CA SER A 30 -3.06 -42.19 -13.91
C SER A 30 -2.65 -41.40 -12.66
N VAL A 31 -2.83 -41.99 -11.48
CA VAL A 31 -2.40 -41.39 -10.20
C VAL A 31 -0.88 -41.38 -10.09
N LEU A 32 -0.22 -42.47 -10.45
CA LEU A 32 1.26 -42.55 -10.49
C LEU A 32 1.85 -41.58 -11.51
N LEU A 33 1.25 -41.44 -12.69
CA LEU A 33 1.70 -40.49 -13.70
C LEU A 33 1.58 -39.02 -13.19
N LEU A 34 0.52 -38.72 -12.47
CA LEU A 34 0.33 -37.38 -11.89
C LEU A 34 1.41 -37.07 -10.84
N PHE A 35 1.71 -38.01 -9.96
CA PHE A 35 2.78 -37.84 -8.96
C PHE A 35 4.17 -37.71 -9.58
N THR A 36 4.48 -38.46 -10.64
CA THR A 36 5.75 -38.30 -11.34
C THR A 36 5.88 -36.99 -12.07
N VAL A 37 4.81 -36.48 -12.68
CA VAL A 37 4.79 -35.16 -13.33
C VAL A 37 4.92 -34.02 -12.28
N ILE A 38 4.25 -34.10 -11.13
CA ILE A 38 4.39 -33.13 -10.04
C ILE A 38 5.82 -33.15 -9.49
N ALA A 39 6.42 -34.30 -9.28
CA ALA A 39 7.81 -34.43 -8.82
C ALA A 39 8.81 -33.85 -9.84
N LEU A 40 8.59 -34.06 -11.15
CA LEU A 40 9.42 -33.49 -12.20
C LEU A 40 9.29 -31.95 -12.27
N ILE A 41 8.08 -31.42 -12.14
CA ILE A 41 7.83 -29.96 -12.10
C ILE A 41 8.49 -29.33 -10.87
N SER A 42 8.41 -30.00 -9.71
CA SER A 42 9.07 -29.53 -8.48
C SER A 42 10.59 -29.53 -8.61
N LEU A 43 11.19 -30.55 -9.24
CA LEU A 43 12.63 -30.63 -9.52
C LEU A 43 13.08 -29.55 -10.52
N LEU A 44 12.26 -29.23 -11.52
CA LEU A 44 12.54 -28.18 -12.49
C LEU A 44 12.41 -26.78 -11.86
N GLN A 45 11.49 -26.59 -10.92
CA GLN A 45 11.36 -25.34 -10.15
C GLN A 45 12.55 -25.14 -9.21
N ILE A 46 13.00 -26.17 -8.52
CA ILE A 46 14.20 -26.13 -7.66
C ILE A 46 15.44 -25.78 -8.47
N ASN A 47 15.64 -26.39 -9.63
CA ASN A 47 16.77 -26.04 -10.52
C ASN A 47 16.68 -24.61 -11.09
N ARG A 48 15.50 -24.04 -11.20
CA ARG A 48 15.32 -22.67 -11.68
C ARG A 48 15.67 -21.63 -10.61
N GLU A 49 15.48 -21.94 -9.33
CA GLU A 49 15.85 -21.05 -8.22
C GLU A 49 17.37 -20.99 -7.99
N TYR A 50 18.11 -22.07 -8.29
CA TYR A 50 19.58 -22.07 -8.19
C TYR A 50 20.33 -21.38 -9.34
N SER A 51 19.65 -21.05 -10.44
CA SER A 51 20.28 -20.44 -11.63
C SER A 51 20.12 -18.92 -11.72
N ILE A 52 19.50 -18.25 -10.74
CA ILE A 52 19.25 -16.78 -10.77
C ILE A 52 20.19 -16.01 -9.82
N SER A 53 21.31 -16.58 -9.41
CA SER A 53 22.33 -15.89 -8.59
C SER A 53 23.48 -15.28 -9.41
N LEU A 54 23.28 -15.02 -10.68
CA LEU A 54 24.24 -14.25 -11.49
C LEU A 54 23.54 -13.01 -12.05
N LEU A 55 23.33 -12.02 -11.18
CA LEU A 55 22.90 -10.69 -11.58
C LEU A 55 24.10 -9.93 -12.16
N ILE A 56 24.05 -9.70 -13.46
CA ILE A 56 24.85 -8.71 -14.15
C ILE A 56 24.33 -7.33 -13.68
N PRO A 57 25.18 -6.43 -13.16
CA PRO A 57 24.75 -5.05 -12.91
C PRO A 57 24.48 -4.38 -14.26
N LEU A 58 23.25 -3.99 -14.51
CA LEU A 58 22.90 -3.13 -15.61
C LEU A 58 23.35 -1.71 -15.26
N ASP A 59 24.43 -1.32 -15.89
CA ASP A 59 24.98 0.02 -15.86
C ASP A 59 23.98 0.97 -16.55
N PHE A 60 23.34 1.84 -15.76
CA PHE A 60 22.51 2.91 -16.28
C PHE A 60 23.44 4.01 -16.81
N GLY A 61 23.75 3.96 -18.07
CA GLY A 61 24.42 5.05 -18.78
C GLY A 61 23.63 6.36 -18.64
N LEU A 62 24.18 7.28 -17.88
CA LEU A 62 23.77 8.68 -17.77
C LEU A 62 23.76 9.33 -19.15
N ILE A 63 22.59 9.62 -19.69
CA ILE A 63 22.43 10.63 -20.74
C ILE A 63 22.25 11.97 -20.01
N SER A 64 23.34 12.70 -19.92
CA SER A 64 23.43 14.06 -19.39
C SER A 64 22.85 15.04 -20.42
N GLY A 65 21.96 15.91 -19.98
CA GLY A 65 21.68 17.17 -20.65
C GLY A 65 20.22 17.57 -20.73
N SER A 66 19.67 18.18 -19.68
CA SER A 66 18.53 19.08 -19.81
C SER A 66 18.45 20.05 -18.63
N ARG A 67 18.14 21.31 -18.93
CA ARG A 67 18.00 22.40 -17.96
C ARG A 67 16.80 22.15 -17.05
N PRO A 68 16.89 22.39 -15.72
CA PRO A 68 15.78 22.10 -14.83
C PRO A 68 14.72 23.20 -14.86
N GLY A 69 13.47 22.80 -15.08
CA GLY A 69 12.32 23.52 -14.57
C GLY A 69 12.33 23.49 -13.02
N PRO A 70 11.47 24.21 -12.30
CA PRO A 70 11.55 24.27 -10.85
C PRO A 70 11.39 22.85 -10.26
N GLN A 71 12.52 22.22 -10.02
CA GLN A 71 12.59 20.93 -9.33
C GLN A 71 12.27 21.20 -7.87
N ILE A 72 11.13 20.69 -7.41
CA ILE A 72 10.99 20.38 -5.99
C ILE A 72 11.87 19.16 -5.77
N SER A 73 13.15 19.37 -5.61
CA SER A 73 14.09 18.35 -5.15
C SER A 73 13.89 18.18 -3.65
N SER A 74 12.78 17.58 -3.27
CA SER A 74 12.61 17.14 -1.91
C SER A 74 13.32 15.81 -1.77
N SER A 75 14.51 15.84 -1.23
CA SER A 75 15.17 14.62 -0.77
C SER A 75 14.33 14.03 0.37
N CYS A 76 14.04 12.72 0.34
CA CYS A 76 13.37 12.06 1.46
C CYS A 76 14.11 12.20 2.80
N SER A 77 15.42 12.47 2.76
CA SER A 77 16.21 12.83 3.94
C SER A 77 15.68 14.08 4.68
N ASP A 78 15.00 14.98 3.97
CA ASP A 78 14.46 16.21 4.56
C ASP A 78 13.20 15.97 5.39
N PHE A 79 12.54 14.82 5.19
CA PHE A 79 11.31 14.48 5.89
C PHE A 79 11.54 13.80 7.24
N PHE A 80 12.76 13.38 7.54
CA PHE A 80 13.07 12.80 8.84
C PHE A 80 14.29 13.49 9.46
N LYS A 81 14.08 14.09 10.62
CA LYS A 81 15.19 14.65 11.41
C LYS A 81 15.88 13.52 12.15
N GLN A 82 17.17 13.35 11.89
CA GLN A 82 17.97 12.34 12.57
C GLN A 82 17.83 12.45 14.09
N VAL A 83 17.60 11.33 14.74
CA VAL A 83 17.47 11.25 16.19
C VAL A 83 18.80 10.77 16.79
N PRO A 84 19.20 11.31 17.95
CA PRO A 84 20.41 10.85 18.63
C PRO A 84 20.25 9.39 19.11
N ALA A 85 21.38 8.75 19.39
CA ALA A 85 21.40 7.42 20.01
C ALA A 85 20.59 7.40 21.31
N ARG A 86 19.82 6.34 21.52
CA ARG A 86 18.98 6.20 22.72
C ARG A 86 19.82 5.94 23.97
N LYS A 87 19.53 6.65 25.02
CA LYS A 87 20.29 6.56 26.28
C LYS A 87 20.07 5.23 27.02
N VAL A 88 18.86 4.68 26.94
CA VAL A 88 18.50 3.44 27.63
C VAL A 88 18.19 2.36 26.60
N VAL A 89 18.91 1.25 26.66
CA VAL A 89 18.71 0.08 25.82
C VAL A 89 18.37 -1.12 26.70
N LYS A 90 17.26 -1.79 26.39
CA LYS A 90 16.78 -2.98 27.10
C LYS A 90 16.30 -4.03 26.11
N SER A 91 16.43 -5.30 26.49
CA SER A 91 15.85 -6.42 25.76
C SER A 91 14.44 -6.72 26.25
N ILE A 92 13.59 -7.23 25.37
CA ILE A 92 12.27 -7.75 25.78
C ILE A 92 12.39 -8.88 26.82
N ARG A 93 13.52 -9.57 26.85
CA ARG A 93 13.82 -10.59 27.86
C ARG A 93 13.92 -10.01 29.26
N ASP A 94 14.39 -8.79 29.42
CA ASP A 94 14.50 -8.10 30.73
C ASP A 94 13.11 -7.88 31.38
N PHE A 95 12.07 -7.99 30.58
CA PHE A 95 10.67 -7.86 31.01
C PHE A 95 9.92 -9.20 31.07
N GLY A 96 10.68 -10.30 31.04
CA GLY A 96 10.14 -11.66 31.13
C GLY A 96 9.56 -12.17 29.80
N GLY A 97 10.02 -11.64 28.69
CA GLY A 97 9.65 -12.14 27.38
C GLY A 97 10.27 -13.52 27.08
N ILE A 98 9.51 -14.40 26.44
CA ILE A 98 9.90 -15.76 26.03
C ILE A 98 9.70 -15.90 24.52
N GLY A 99 10.80 -16.11 23.80
CA GLY A 99 10.81 -16.15 22.32
C GLY A 99 10.58 -17.53 21.73
N ASP A 100 9.61 -18.30 22.24
CA ASP A 100 9.30 -19.68 21.84
C ASP A 100 8.21 -19.80 20.76
N GLY A 101 7.56 -18.69 20.38
CA GLY A 101 6.47 -18.63 19.42
C GLY A 101 5.11 -19.14 19.93
N LYS A 102 5.00 -19.46 21.21
CA LYS A 102 3.79 -20.02 21.84
C LYS A 102 3.31 -19.21 23.02
N THR A 103 4.24 -18.82 23.90
CA THR A 103 3.94 -18.05 25.11
C THR A 103 3.57 -16.61 24.73
N SER A 104 2.40 -16.12 25.17
CA SER A 104 2.02 -14.72 24.95
C SER A 104 2.93 -13.77 25.74
N ASN A 105 3.56 -12.87 25.01
CA ASN A 105 4.43 -11.81 25.56
C ASN A 105 3.71 -10.46 25.68
N THR A 106 2.39 -10.42 25.52
CA THR A 106 1.62 -9.16 25.56
C THR A 106 1.89 -8.37 26.84
N LYS A 107 1.93 -9.06 27.98
CA LYS A 107 2.27 -8.41 29.27
C LYS A 107 3.73 -7.95 29.32
N ALA A 108 4.66 -8.69 28.72
CA ALA A 108 6.07 -8.33 28.67
C ALA A 108 6.29 -7.08 27.82
N PHE A 109 5.70 -7.02 26.63
CA PHE A 109 5.76 -5.82 25.78
C PHE A 109 5.13 -4.60 26.46
N ARG A 110 3.96 -4.73 27.08
CA ARG A 110 3.32 -3.62 27.80
C ARG A 110 4.18 -3.11 28.94
N ARG A 111 4.72 -3.99 29.79
CA ARG A 111 5.67 -3.60 30.86
C ARG A 111 6.93 -2.94 30.32
N ALA A 112 7.47 -3.48 29.20
CA ALA A 112 8.60 -2.86 28.55
C ALA A 112 8.29 -1.43 28.13
N MET A 113 7.16 -1.21 27.48
CA MET A 113 6.76 0.13 27.00
C MET A 113 6.48 1.09 28.15
N GLU A 114 5.84 0.65 29.23
CA GLU A 114 5.64 1.45 30.45
C GLU A 114 6.98 1.86 31.07
N PHE A 115 7.97 0.97 31.11
CA PHE A 115 9.32 1.27 31.57
C PHE A 115 10.02 2.27 30.65
N MET A 116 10.01 2.02 29.32
CA MET A 116 10.69 2.83 28.32
C MET A 116 10.15 4.26 28.25
N ALA A 117 8.85 4.44 28.45
CA ALA A 117 8.21 5.76 28.45
C ALA A 117 8.77 6.73 29.49
N ARG A 118 9.38 6.24 30.58
CA ARG A 118 10.01 7.06 31.63
C ARG A 118 11.24 7.83 31.13
N PHE A 119 11.79 7.43 30.00
CA PHE A 119 13.02 8.03 29.44
C PHE A 119 12.74 8.96 28.25
N THR A 120 11.47 9.22 27.96
CA THR A 120 11.06 10.07 26.85
C THR A 120 11.79 11.41 26.86
N ASP A 121 11.87 12.08 28.01
CA ASP A 121 12.49 13.41 28.14
C ASP A 121 13.96 13.37 28.60
N SER A 122 14.53 12.18 28.78
CA SER A 122 15.88 11.98 29.32
C SER A 122 16.82 11.21 28.36
N GLY A 123 16.68 11.44 27.05
CA GLY A 123 17.54 10.87 26.01
C GLY A 123 16.95 9.66 25.29
N GLY A 124 15.69 9.32 25.59
CA GLY A 124 14.95 8.27 24.92
C GLY A 124 15.40 6.85 25.21
N SER A 125 14.70 5.89 24.64
CA SER A 125 14.92 4.47 24.92
C SER A 125 14.82 3.60 23.66
N GLN A 126 15.45 2.43 23.72
CA GLN A 126 15.42 1.40 22.67
C GLN A 126 15.05 0.06 23.27
N LEU A 127 14.01 -0.57 22.74
CA LEU A 127 13.67 -1.95 23.03
C LEU A 127 14.24 -2.86 21.95
N VAL A 128 15.09 -3.77 22.34
CA VAL A 128 15.65 -4.80 21.48
C VAL A 128 14.80 -6.05 21.57
N VAL A 129 14.35 -6.53 20.41
CA VAL A 129 13.70 -7.84 20.27
C VAL A 129 14.75 -8.79 19.66
N PRO A 130 15.36 -9.68 20.45
CA PRO A 130 16.42 -10.53 19.98
C PRO A 130 15.88 -11.70 19.14
N LYS A 131 16.78 -12.43 18.48
CA LYS A 131 16.45 -13.65 17.73
C LYS A 131 15.50 -14.55 18.53
N GLY A 132 14.40 -14.99 17.90
CA GLY A 132 13.33 -15.81 18.50
C GLY A 132 11.97 -15.48 17.90
N ARG A 133 10.94 -16.15 18.37
CA ARG A 133 9.55 -15.96 17.93
C ARG A 133 8.72 -15.42 19.09
N TRP A 134 8.26 -14.18 18.98
CA TRP A 134 7.67 -13.40 20.08
C TRP A 134 6.17 -13.20 19.85
N LEU A 135 5.33 -14.13 20.30
CA LEU A 135 3.89 -14.03 20.21
C LEU A 135 3.38 -12.91 21.12
N THR A 136 2.64 -11.95 20.58
CA THR A 136 2.10 -10.82 21.36
C THR A 136 0.80 -10.28 20.76
N GLY A 137 -0.08 -9.76 21.59
CA GLY A 137 -1.14 -8.85 21.20
C GLY A 137 -0.63 -7.42 21.04
N SER A 138 -1.56 -6.48 20.94
CA SER A 138 -1.26 -5.07 20.71
C SER A 138 -0.49 -4.43 21.88
N PHE A 139 0.45 -3.56 21.51
CA PHE A 139 1.20 -2.73 22.45
C PHE A 139 1.42 -1.31 21.90
N ASN A 140 1.48 -0.34 22.82
CA ASN A 140 1.66 1.07 22.48
C ASN A 140 3.15 1.45 22.56
N LEU A 141 3.61 2.21 21.58
CA LEU A 141 4.93 2.84 21.60
C LEU A 141 4.92 4.11 22.45
N SER A 142 6.10 4.67 22.71
CA SER A 142 6.30 5.97 23.37
C SER A 142 7.10 6.94 22.48
N SER A 143 7.14 8.21 22.83
CA SER A 143 7.99 9.19 22.13
C SER A 143 9.48 8.96 22.43
N ASN A 144 10.35 9.48 21.55
CA ASN A 144 11.79 9.31 21.67
C ASN A 144 12.23 7.85 21.83
N PHE A 145 11.61 6.98 21.03
CA PHE A 145 11.71 5.53 21.18
C PHE A 145 12.17 4.84 19.89
N THR A 146 12.95 3.77 20.06
CA THR A 146 13.35 2.87 18.98
C THR A 146 12.90 1.44 19.30
N LEU A 147 12.12 0.83 18.43
CA LEU A 147 11.88 -0.61 18.39
C LEU A 147 12.91 -1.23 17.44
N PHE A 148 13.78 -2.07 17.94
CA PHE A 148 14.85 -2.70 17.18
C PHE A 148 14.70 -4.22 17.16
N LEU A 149 14.58 -4.82 15.99
CA LEU A 149 14.47 -6.26 15.79
C LEU A 149 15.79 -6.80 15.24
N GLU A 150 16.46 -7.66 16.04
CA GLU A 150 17.68 -8.35 15.59
C GLU A 150 17.41 -9.28 14.41
N GLN A 151 18.46 -9.69 13.72
CA GLN A 151 18.37 -10.72 12.70
C GLN A 151 17.76 -12.01 13.26
N GLY A 152 16.70 -12.51 12.58
CA GLY A 152 15.97 -13.70 13.04
C GLY A 152 15.01 -13.47 14.20
N ALA A 153 14.78 -12.23 14.61
CA ALA A 153 13.66 -11.87 15.48
C ALA A 153 12.35 -11.89 14.68
N VAL A 154 11.30 -12.50 15.22
CA VAL A 154 9.97 -12.55 14.64
C VAL A 154 8.93 -12.18 15.69
N ILE A 155 8.31 -11.03 15.57
CA ILE A 155 7.10 -10.68 16.35
C ILE A 155 5.91 -11.33 15.64
N LEU A 156 5.11 -12.08 16.40
CA LEU A 156 3.90 -12.77 15.93
C LEU A 156 2.65 -12.11 16.51
N GLY A 157 1.73 -11.67 15.68
CA GLY A 157 0.44 -11.16 16.13
C GLY A 157 -0.42 -12.26 16.79
N SER A 158 -0.97 -12.00 17.95
CA SER A 158 -1.83 -12.95 18.64
C SER A 158 -3.11 -13.23 17.85
N GLN A 159 -3.59 -14.46 17.89
CA GLN A 159 -4.88 -14.86 17.33
C GLN A 159 -6.03 -14.78 18.36
N ASP A 160 -5.76 -14.33 19.57
CA ASP A 160 -6.80 -14.01 20.56
C ASP A 160 -7.24 -12.55 20.40
N LEU A 161 -8.48 -12.34 19.94
CA LEU A 161 -9.08 -11.01 19.77
C LEU A 161 -9.07 -10.16 21.03
N LYS A 162 -9.06 -10.76 22.23
CA LYS A 162 -8.97 -10.04 23.51
C LYS A 162 -7.64 -9.32 23.69
N GLU A 163 -6.60 -9.76 23.00
CA GLU A 163 -5.29 -9.11 23.00
C GLU A 163 -5.19 -7.93 22.01
N TRP A 164 -6.27 -7.66 21.26
CA TRP A 164 -6.43 -6.52 20.35
C TRP A 164 -7.59 -5.62 20.83
N PRO A 165 -7.40 -4.81 21.87
CA PRO A 165 -8.45 -3.95 22.42
C PRO A 165 -9.16 -3.12 21.38
N LEU A 166 -10.39 -2.73 21.69
CA LEU A 166 -11.16 -1.83 20.84
C LEU A 166 -10.80 -0.37 21.16
N ILE A 167 -10.72 0.42 20.10
CA ILE A 167 -10.51 1.86 20.12
C ILE A 167 -11.58 2.56 19.30
N ASN A 168 -11.74 3.85 19.50
CA ASN A 168 -12.69 4.66 18.74
C ASN A 168 -12.35 4.70 17.26
N ALA A 169 -13.36 4.88 16.42
CA ALA A 169 -13.17 5.16 15.02
C ALA A 169 -12.38 6.46 14.81
N LEU A 170 -11.68 6.55 13.69
CA LEU A 170 -10.99 7.76 13.30
C LEU A 170 -12.01 8.88 13.01
N PRO A 171 -11.79 10.10 13.47
CA PRO A 171 -12.70 11.24 13.20
C PRO A 171 -12.93 11.49 11.70
N SER A 172 -11.92 11.27 10.87
CA SER A 172 -12.03 11.41 9.40
C SER A 172 -12.84 10.31 8.71
N TYR A 173 -13.22 9.24 9.44
CA TYR A 173 -14.06 8.15 8.95
C TYR A 173 -15.43 8.11 9.60
N GLY A 174 -15.58 8.63 10.83
CA GLY A 174 -16.82 8.65 11.60
C GLY A 174 -17.30 7.28 12.11
N ARG A 175 -16.71 6.20 11.61
CA ARG A 175 -17.00 4.81 11.99
C ARG A 175 -15.77 3.92 11.70
N GLY A 176 -15.80 2.69 12.14
CA GLY A 176 -14.86 1.69 11.65
C GLY A 176 -15.01 1.47 10.14
N ARG A 177 -13.90 1.35 9.43
CA ARG A 177 -13.91 1.28 7.95
C ARG A 177 -14.76 0.12 7.40
N GLU A 178 -14.78 -1.00 8.06
CA GLU A 178 -15.49 -2.21 7.62
C GLU A 178 -16.80 -2.44 8.36
N ARG A 179 -16.87 -2.01 9.63
CA ARG A 179 -18.02 -2.21 10.52
C ARG A 179 -18.36 -0.93 11.25
N LEU A 180 -19.60 -0.77 11.63
CA LEU A 180 -20.05 0.35 12.45
C LEU A 180 -19.36 0.34 13.82
N GLY A 181 -19.20 1.53 14.40
CA GLY A 181 -18.68 1.71 15.76
C GLY A 181 -17.16 1.56 15.86
N ALA A 182 -16.72 0.92 16.93
CA ALA A 182 -15.33 0.77 17.29
C ALA A 182 -14.53 -0.14 16.32
N ARG A 183 -13.22 -0.06 16.41
CA ARG A 183 -12.27 -0.88 15.64
C ARG A 183 -11.21 -1.49 16.56
N HIS A 184 -10.62 -2.59 16.15
CA HIS A 184 -9.47 -3.14 16.86
C HIS A 184 -8.25 -2.23 16.67
N ILE A 185 -7.48 -2.09 17.73
CA ILE A 185 -6.18 -1.39 17.71
C ILE A 185 -5.18 -2.15 16.84
N SER A 186 -4.16 -1.50 16.32
CA SER A 186 -3.06 -2.15 15.59
C SER A 186 -2.17 -2.99 16.50
N LEU A 187 -1.39 -3.91 15.93
CA LEU A 187 -0.42 -4.70 16.68
C LEU A 187 0.64 -3.79 17.33
N ILE A 188 1.26 -2.94 16.51
CA ILE A 188 2.18 -1.89 16.94
C ILE A 188 1.45 -0.56 16.81
N HIS A 189 1.19 0.10 17.93
CA HIS A 189 0.35 1.29 17.97
C HIS A 189 1.07 2.49 18.56
N GLY A 190 0.68 3.69 18.11
CA GLY A 190 1.15 4.93 18.69
C GLY A 190 0.18 6.09 18.46
N ASN A 191 0.07 6.98 19.45
CA ASN A 191 -0.76 8.19 19.31
C ASN A 191 -0.06 9.38 19.99
N GLY A 192 0.10 10.47 19.25
CA GLY A 192 0.74 11.70 19.76
C GLY A 192 2.25 11.57 19.96
N LEU A 193 2.90 10.69 19.21
CA LEU A 193 4.33 10.38 19.40
C LEU A 193 5.24 11.31 18.58
N THR A 194 6.46 11.48 19.09
CA THR A 194 7.53 12.23 18.40
C THR A 194 8.83 11.42 18.42
N ASN A 195 9.60 11.45 17.31
CA ASN A 195 10.91 10.81 17.18
C ASN A 195 10.84 9.30 17.40
N VAL A 196 10.04 8.60 16.62
CA VAL A 196 9.88 7.15 16.68
C VAL A 196 10.66 6.49 15.55
N VAL A 197 11.42 5.46 15.88
CA VAL A 197 12.12 4.61 14.92
C VAL A 197 11.68 3.16 15.11
N ILE A 198 11.23 2.52 14.04
CA ILE A 198 10.93 1.08 13.99
C ILE A 198 11.90 0.48 12.97
N THR A 199 12.86 -0.30 13.43
CA THR A 199 13.97 -0.76 12.59
C THR A 199 14.56 -2.09 13.06
N GLY A 200 15.56 -2.57 12.34
CA GLY A 200 16.29 -3.77 12.74
C GLY A 200 17.28 -4.25 11.68
N GLU A 201 17.72 -5.47 11.87
CA GLU A 201 18.57 -6.25 10.96
C GLU A 201 17.74 -7.22 10.12
N ASN A 202 16.77 -6.67 9.37
CA ASN A 202 15.78 -7.45 8.63
C ASN A 202 14.95 -8.41 9.51
N GLY A 203 14.68 -8.02 10.76
CA GLY A 203 13.74 -8.73 11.63
C GLY A 203 12.32 -8.67 11.06
N THR A 204 11.46 -9.58 11.51
CA THR A 204 10.13 -9.78 10.93
C THR A 204 9.02 -9.40 11.92
N VAL A 205 7.95 -8.79 11.41
CA VAL A 205 6.67 -8.67 12.10
C VAL A 205 5.62 -9.41 11.27
N ASP A 206 5.11 -10.53 11.78
CA ASP A 206 4.06 -11.33 11.16
C ASP A 206 2.74 -11.10 11.89
N GLY A 207 1.81 -10.46 11.22
CA GLY A 207 0.49 -10.15 11.76
C GLY A 207 -0.42 -11.37 11.95
N GLN A 208 0.00 -12.54 11.44
CA GLN A 208 -0.80 -13.78 11.43
C GLN A 208 -2.25 -13.54 10.95
N GLY A 209 -2.40 -12.74 9.88
CA GLY A 209 -3.68 -12.18 9.40
C GLY A 209 -4.73 -13.19 8.99
N LYS A 210 -4.37 -14.47 8.78
CA LYS A 210 -5.28 -15.50 8.25
C LYS A 210 -6.60 -15.58 9.02
N MET A 211 -6.56 -15.59 10.37
CA MET A 211 -7.77 -15.58 11.20
C MET A 211 -8.67 -14.38 10.90
N TRP A 212 -8.08 -13.19 10.75
CA TRP A 212 -8.82 -11.97 10.44
C TRP A 212 -9.46 -12.02 9.06
N TRP A 213 -8.75 -12.58 8.06
CA TRP A 213 -9.27 -12.75 6.71
C TRP A 213 -10.42 -13.76 6.68
N GLU A 214 -10.32 -14.85 7.42
CA GLU A 214 -11.41 -15.83 7.57
C GLU A 214 -12.67 -15.20 8.21
N LEU A 215 -12.52 -14.41 9.28
CA LEU A 215 -13.64 -13.66 9.85
C LEU A 215 -14.27 -12.70 8.85
N TRP A 216 -13.45 -12.06 8.01
CA TRP A 216 -13.92 -11.17 6.95
C TRP A 216 -14.66 -11.94 5.84
N TRP A 217 -14.08 -13.03 5.35
CA TRP A 217 -14.69 -13.87 4.31
C TRP A 217 -16.02 -14.47 4.77
N ASN A 218 -16.07 -14.97 5.99
CA ASN A 218 -17.25 -15.60 6.58
C ASN A 218 -18.31 -14.58 7.03
N ARG A 219 -18.04 -13.25 6.89
CA ARG A 219 -18.96 -12.18 7.33
C ARG A 219 -19.25 -12.17 8.84
N THR A 220 -18.40 -12.79 9.64
CA THR A 220 -18.53 -12.88 11.10
C THR A 220 -17.74 -11.81 11.85
N LEU A 221 -17.03 -10.94 11.13
CA LEU A 221 -16.31 -9.82 11.71
C LEU A 221 -17.27 -8.85 12.40
N VAL A 222 -17.11 -8.63 13.71
CA VAL A 222 -17.97 -7.73 14.51
C VAL A 222 -17.48 -6.29 14.46
N HIS A 223 -16.18 -6.07 14.57
CA HIS A 223 -15.53 -4.76 14.53
C HIS A 223 -14.52 -4.72 13.39
N THR A 224 -14.16 -3.52 12.92
CA THR A 224 -13.09 -3.36 11.93
C THR A 224 -11.79 -3.95 12.46
N ARG A 225 -11.08 -4.66 11.61
CA ARG A 225 -9.79 -5.29 11.92
C ARG A 225 -8.73 -4.27 12.35
N GLY A 226 -7.77 -4.71 13.15
CA GLY A 226 -6.58 -3.90 13.47
C GLY A 226 -5.59 -3.87 12.30
N HIS A 227 -4.83 -2.80 12.20
CA HIS A 227 -3.68 -2.68 11.30
C HIS A 227 -2.45 -3.42 11.86
N LEU A 228 -1.42 -3.65 11.05
CA LEU A 228 -0.17 -4.17 11.61
C LEU A 228 0.57 -3.07 12.39
N VAL A 229 0.79 -1.92 11.76
CA VAL A 229 1.38 -0.74 12.38
C VAL A 229 0.49 0.46 12.12
N GLU A 230 0.05 1.14 13.16
CA GLU A 230 -0.70 2.37 13.05
C GLU A 230 -0.17 3.43 14.01
N LEU A 231 0.20 4.56 13.45
CA LEU A 231 0.66 5.73 14.20
C LEU A 231 -0.30 6.88 13.95
N ILE A 232 -0.86 7.45 15.01
CA ILE A 232 -1.87 8.50 14.93
C ILE A 232 -1.28 9.79 15.53
N ASN A 233 -1.56 10.96 14.94
CA ASN A 233 -1.14 12.29 15.44
C ASN A 233 0.37 12.38 15.75
N SER A 234 1.20 11.65 15.05
CA SER A 234 2.62 11.49 15.37
C SER A 234 3.53 12.19 14.37
N GLN A 235 4.76 12.47 14.78
CA GLN A 235 5.70 13.19 13.93
C GLN A 235 7.14 12.70 14.07
N ASN A 236 7.94 12.92 13.03
CA ASN A 236 9.32 12.49 12.91
C ASN A 236 9.47 10.99 13.12
N ILE A 237 8.95 10.24 12.14
CA ILE A 237 8.83 8.78 12.17
C ILE A 237 9.73 8.18 11.10
N LEU A 238 10.48 7.14 11.46
CA LEU A 238 11.27 6.35 10.54
C LEU A 238 10.94 4.85 10.73
N ILE A 239 10.52 4.20 9.64
CA ILE A 239 10.29 2.75 9.59
C ILE A 239 11.18 2.18 8.49
N HIS A 240 12.12 1.30 8.84
CA HIS A 240 13.04 0.80 7.83
C HIS A 240 13.71 -0.54 8.18
N ASN A 241 14.25 -1.20 7.14
CA ASN A 241 15.06 -2.42 7.24
C ASN A 241 14.34 -3.58 7.97
N LEU A 242 13.08 -3.79 7.67
CA LEU A 242 12.25 -4.85 8.28
C LEU A 242 11.45 -5.59 7.21
N THR A 243 11.04 -6.80 7.58
CA THR A 243 10.06 -7.58 6.82
C THR A 243 8.72 -7.62 7.56
N PHE A 244 7.65 -7.19 6.91
CA PHE A 244 6.29 -7.28 7.44
C PHE A 244 5.49 -8.32 6.68
N LEU A 245 4.85 -9.23 7.41
CA LEU A 245 4.11 -10.36 6.85
C LEU A 245 2.65 -10.35 7.31
N ASN A 246 1.79 -10.81 6.42
CA ASN A 246 0.43 -11.25 6.76
C ASN A 246 -0.33 -10.25 7.64
N SER A 247 -0.37 -8.99 7.26
CA SER A 247 -1.15 -7.99 7.99
C SER A 247 -2.62 -8.41 8.12
N PRO A 248 -3.26 -8.20 9.28
CA PRO A 248 -4.70 -8.43 9.42
C PRO A 248 -5.56 -7.56 8.49
N PHE A 249 -5.13 -6.33 8.25
CA PHE A 249 -5.75 -5.28 7.46
C PHE A 249 -4.66 -4.46 6.77
N TRP A 250 -4.75 -3.14 6.62
CA TRP A 250 -3.69 -2.29 6.07
C TRP A 250 -2.40 -2.44 6.88
N THR A 251 -1.25 -2.51 6.20
CA THR A 251 0.00 -2.91 6.88
C THR A 251 0.64 -1.75 7.63
N ILE A 252 0.97 -0.64 6.96
CA ILE A 252 1.54 0.55 7.60
C ILE A 252 0.60 1.72 7.36
N HIS A 253 -0.02 2.20 8.43
CA HIS A 253 -1.06 3.22 8.39
C HIS A 253 -0.72 4.43 9.30
N PRO A 254 0.08 5.38 8.83
CA PRO A 254 0.26 6.65 9.52
C PRO A 254 -0.94 7.57 9.25
N VAL A 255 -1.56 8.06 10.32
CA VAL A 255 -2.80 8.86 10.29
C VAL A 255 -2.58 10.19 11.02
N TYR A 256 -2.93 11.31 10.40
CA TYR A 256 -2.73 12.65 10.98
C TYR A 256 -1.27 12.93 11.34
N CYS A 257 -0.34 12.29 10.65
CA CYS A 257 1.07 12.29 10.95
C CYS A 257 1.84 13.29 10.07
N ARG A 258 3.08 13.61 10.45
CA ARG A 258 3.97 14.43 9.62
C ARG A 258 5.43 14.01 9.75
N ASN A 259 6.20 14.27 8.70
CA ASN A 259 7.62 13.96 8.62
C ASN A 259 7.87 12.47 8.83
N ILE A 260 7.49 11.68 7.84
CA ILE A 260 7.54 10.21 7.89
C ILE A 260 8.43 9.72 6.75
N VAL A 261 9.34 8.83 7.07
CA VAL A 261 10.11 8.07 6.08
C VAL A 261 9.90 6.57 6.30
N ILE A 262 9.48 5.88 5.26
CA ILE A 262 9.34 4.43 5.22
C ILE A 262 10.23 3.93 4.08
N ARG A 263 11.27 3.15 4.39
CA ARG A 263 12.24 2.73 3.37
C ARG A 263 12.84 1.36 3.63
N ASN A 264 13.37 0.74 2.57
CA ASN A 264 14.02 -0.57 2.65
C ASN A 264 13.14 -1.61 3.37
N MET A 265 11.84 -1.62 3.05
CA MET A 265 10.87 -2.55 3.62
C MET A 265 10.58 -3.69 2.64
N THR A 266 10.40 -4.88 3.19
CA THR A 266 9.76 -5.99 2.48
C THR A 266 8.40 -6.24 3.12
N ILE A 267 7.31 -6.13 2.34
CA ILE A 267 5.94 -6.31 2.83
C ILE A 267 5.28 -7.40 2.00
N LEU A 268 4.84 -8.48 2.65
CA LEU A 268 4.30 -9.62 1.96
C LEU A 268 2.96 -10.06 2.56
N ALA A 269 1.94 -10.15 1.72
CA ALA A 269 0.66 -10.77 2.01
C ALA A 269 0.19 -11.60 0.81
N PRO A 270 -0.55 -12.70 1.01
CA PRO A 270 -1.12 -13.48 -0.09
C PRO A 270 -2.02 -12.61 -0.97
N TRP A 271 -2.00 -12.84 -2.27
CA TRP A 271 -2.78 -12.06 -3.25
C TRP A 271 -4.29 -12.06 -2.99
N ASN A 272 -4.81 -13.07 -2.29
CA ASN A 272 -6.22 -13.20 -1.92
C ASN A 272 -6.52 -12.68 -0.50
N ALA A 273 -5.53 -12.17 0.22
CA ALA A 273 -5.74 -11.58 1.54
C ALA A 273 -6.45 -10.22 1.41
N PRO A 274 -7.66 -10.05 1.99
CA PRO A 274 -8.47 -8.88 1.73
C PRO A 274 -7.92 -7.64 2.45
N ASN A 275 -7.79 -6.53 1.71
CA ASN A 275 -7.40 -5.21 2.21
C ASN A 275 -6.05 -5.20 2.96
N THR A 276 -5.08 -5.91 2.40
CA THR A 276 -3.71 -5.96 2.93
C THR A 276 -2.81 -4.95 2.22
N ASP A 277 -3.34 -3.74 2.02
CA ASP A 277 -2.58 -2.62 1.46
C ASP A 277 -1.19 -2.55 2.14
N GLY A 278 -0.14 -2.29 1.35
CA GLY A 278 1.21 -2.29 1.88
C GLY A 278 1.48 -1.06 2.75
N ILE A 279 1.34 0.13 2.19
CA ILE A 279 1.60 1.38 2.90
C ILE A 279 0.50 2.37 2.54
N ASP A 280 -0.15 2.91 3.57
CA ASP A 280 -1.23 3.88 3.43
C ASP A 280 -0.84 5.23 4.05
N PRO A 281 -0.15 6.12 3.31
CA PRO A 281 -0.02 7.50 3.72
C PRO A 281 -1.41 8.10 3.84
N ALA A 282 -1.94 8.23 5.06
CA ALA A 282 -3.36 8.41 5.26
C ALA A 282 -3.71 9.67 6.04
N ASP A 283 -4.90 10.14 5.77
CA ASP A 283 -5.71 11.04 6.56
C ASP A 283 -4.94 12.20 7.15
N SER A 284 -4.67 13.19 6.31
CA SER A 284 -3.97 14.40 6.74
C SER A 284 -2.49 14.19 7.09
N SER A 285 -1.87 13.17 6.53
CA SER A 285 -0.43 12.98 6.68
C SER A 285 0.35 13.89 5.70
N VAL A 286 1.35 14.56 6.22
CA VAL A 286 2.14 15.56 5.48
C VAL A 286 3.62 15.25 5.54
N ASN A 287 4.34 15.43 4.43
CA ASN A 287 5.76 15.11 4.30
C ASN A 287 5.99 13.61 4.55
N VAL A 288 5.48 12.78 3.67
CA VAL A 288 5.63 11.32 3.73
C VAL A 288 6.48 10.85 2.57
N CYS A 289 7.53 10.10 2.85
CA CYS A 289 8.33 9.44 1.84
C CYS A 289 8.28 7.92 2.00
N VAL A 290 7.96 7.24 0.90
CA VAL A 290 8.04 5.78 0.74
C VAL A 290 9.08 5.49 -0.33
N GLU A 291 10.17 4.83 0.03
CA GLU A 291 11.25 4.56 -0.93
C GLU A 291 11.92 3.19 -0.72
N ASP A 292 12.46 2.64 -1.81
CA ASP A 292 13.25 1.40 -1.79
C ASP A 292 12.50 0.23 -1.14
N CYS A 293 11.22 0.05 -1.45
CA CYS A 293 10.38 -0.99 -0.86
C CYS A 293 10.00 -2.08 -1.88
N TYR A 294 9.93 -3.32 -1.40
CA TYR A 294 9.34 -4.44 -2.12
C TYR A 294 8.03 -4.86 -1.47
N ILE A 295 6.94 -4.91 -2.26
CA ILE A 295 5.60 -5.15 -1.71
C ILE A 295 4.84 -6.19 -2.56
N GLU A 296 4.35 -7.25 -1.92
CA GLU A 296 3.35 -8.17 -2.46
C GLU A 296 2.08 -8.09 -1.61
N SER A 297 0.95 -7.80 -2.23
CA SER A 297 -0.27 -7.48 -1.49
C SER A 297 -1.52 -8.07 -2.15
N GLY A 298 -2.52 -8.32 -1.34
CA GLY A 298 -3.89 -8.61 -1.77
C GLY A 298 -4.73 -7.36 -2.03
N ASP A 299 -4.15 -6.15 -1.90
CA ASP A 299 -4.78 -4.86 -2.22
C ASP A 299 -3.72 -3.90 -2.79
N ASP A 300 -3.83 -2.57 -2.69
CA ASP A 300 -2.86 -1.63 -3.24
C ASP A 300 -1.46 -1.78 -2.60
N LEU A 301 -0.38 -1.61 -3.38
CA LEU A 301 0.96 -1.59 -2.79
C LEU A 301 1.16 -0.33 -1.94
N VAL A 302 0.77 0.83 -2.48
CA VAL A 302 0.71 2.09 -1.75
C VAL A 302 -0.62 2.77 -2.03
N ALA A 303 -1.36 3.18 -1.00
CA ALA A 303 -2.64 3.85 -1.15
C ALA A 303 -2.70 5.17 -0.38
N VAL A 304 -2.69 6.29 -1.11
CA VAL A 304 -2.80 7.63 -0.51
C VAL A 304 -4.25 7.93 -0.18
N LYS A 305 -4.54 8.16 1.09
CA LYS A 305 -5.90 8.36 1.61
C LYS A 305 -6.02 9.70 2.36
N SER A 306 -7.24 10.23 2.48
CA SER A 306 -7.51 11.48 3.20
C SER A 306 -8.98 11.57 3.65
N GLY A 307 -9.42 10.64 4.47
CA GLY A 307 -10.77 10.64 5.07
C GLY A 307 -11.90 10.27 4.12
N TRP A 308 -13.05 9.97 4.70
CA TRP A 308 -14.19 9.35 4.04
C TRP A 308 -15.42 10.24 4.06
N ASP A 309 -15.89 10.68 2.88
CA ASP A 309 -17.08 11.47 2.60
C ASP A 309 -17.24 12.69 3.57
N GLN A 310 -18.42 12.88 4.14
CA GLN A 310 -18.72 14.02 5.02
C GLN A 310 -17.78 14.14 6.22
N TYR A 311 -17.21 13.05 6.70
CA TYR A 311 -16.26 13.05 7.83
C TYR A 311 -14.90 13.59 7.39
N GLY A 312 -14.39 13.12 6.25
CA GLY A 312 -13.16 13.62 5.64
C GLY A 312 -13.29 15.09 5.24
N MET A 313 -14.39 15.46 4.59
CA MET A 313 -14.69 16.86 4.21
C MET A 313 -14.78 17.77 5.44
N LYS A 314 -15.47 17.35 6.50
CA LYS A 314 -15.60 18.13 7.75
C LYS A 314 -14.25 18.33 8.44
N MET A 315 -13.39 17.33 8.41
CA MET A 315 -12.06 17.43 8.97
C MET A 315 -11.17 18.39 8.17
N ALA A 316 -11.36 18.45 6.86
CA ALA A 316 -10.72 19.39 5.92
C ALA A 316 -9.17 19.44 6.07
N ARG A 317 -8.54 18.31 6.34
CA ARG A 317 -7.09 18.19 6.48
C ARG A 317 -6.55 17.32 5.36
N PRO A 318 -5.89 17.89 4.36
CA PRO A 318 -5.40 17.11 3.22
C PRO A 318 -4.18 16.26 3.57
N SER A 319 -4.01 15.16 2.85
CA SER A 319 -2.75 14.46 2.73
C SER A 319 -1.91 15.13 1.64
N SER A 320 -0.68 15.53 1.96
CA SER A 320 0.12 16.32 1.02
C SER A 320 1.63 16.14 1.17
N ASN A 321 2.38 16.53 0.13
CA ASN A 321 3.83 16.36 0.05
C ASN A 321 4.23 14.91 0.27
N ILE A 322 3.73 14.03 -0.59
CA ILE A 322 3.96 12.59 -0.52
C ILE A 322 4.84 12.18 -1.69
N ILE A 323 5.92 11.47 -1.40
CA ILE A 323 6.84 10.90 -2.37
C ILE A 323 6.77 9.38 -2.27
N VAL A 324 6.50 8.71 -3.39
CA VAL A 324 6.57 7.26 -3.54
C VAL A 324 7.56 6.96 -4.65
N ARG A 325 8.69 6.36 -4.32
CA ARG A 325 9.73 6.11 -5.32
C ARG A 325 10.49 4.81 -5.10
N ARG A 326 10.98 4.24 -6.19
CA ARG A 326 11.73 2.97 -6.20
C ARG A 326 10.99 1.88 -5.43
N VAL A 327 9.69 1.78 -5.69
CA VAL A 327 8.85 0.70 -5.18
C VAL A 327 8.67 -0.35 -6.26
N THR A 328 8.94 -1.58 -5.88
CA THR A 328 8.73 -2.76 -6.73
C THR A 328 7.68 -3.65 -6.12
N GLY A 329 6.77 -4.21 -6.92
CA GLY A 329 5.79 -5.11 -6.34
C GLY A 329 4.79 -5.73 -7.29
N THR A 330 3.90 -6.52 -6.67
CA THR A 330 2.81 -7.22 -7.37
C THR A 330 1.52 -7.22 -6.55
N THR A 331 0.41 -6.95 -7.21
CA THR A 331 -0.93 -7.01 -6.63
C THR A 331 -1.96 -7.41 -7.69
N PRO A 332 -2.24 -8.73 -7.85
CA PRO A 332 -3.15 -9.21 -8.90
C PRO A 332 -4.58 -8.66 -8.79
N THR A 333 -4.95 -8.13 -7.64
CA THR A 333 -6.28 -7.66 -7.30
C THR A 333 -6.46 -6.15 -7.38
N CYS A 334 -5.38 -5.37 -7.16
CA CYS A 334 -5.49 -3.91 -7.05
C CYS A 334 -4.37 -3.15 -7.78
N SER A 335 -3.89 -2.04 -7.28
CA SER A 335 -2.97 -1.14 -8.00
C SER A 335 -1.60 -0.98 -7.35
N GLY A 336 -0.58 -0.73 -8.19
CA GLY A 336 0.75 -0.37 -7.71
C GLY A 336 0.69 0.87 -6.81
N VAL A 337 0.10 1.96 -7.31
CA VAL A 337 -0.21 3.11 -6.48
C VAL A 337 -1.66 3.54 -6.69
N GLY A 338 -2.42 3.63 -5.61
CA GLY A 338 -3.77 4.15 -5.56
C GLY A 338 -3.84 5.53 -4.88
N ILE A 339 -4.68 6.42 -5.40
CA ILE A 339 -5.12 7.62 -4.69
C ILE A 339 -6.61 7.48 -4.42
N GLY A 340 -6.99 7.46 -3.16
CA GLY A 340 -8.36 7.15 -2.73
C GLY A 340 -8.54 5.63 -2.45
N SER A 341 -9.79 5.14 -2.31
CA SER A 341 -11.09 5.83 -2.45
C SER A 341 -11.41 6.88 -1.38
N GLU A 342 -10.85 6.76 -0.20
CA GLU A 342 -10.98 7.72 0.90
C GLU A 342 -10.07 8.93 0.63
N MET A 343 -10.60 9.98 -0.02
CA MET A 343 -9.81 11.17 -0.38
C MET A 343 -10.53 12.49 -0.07
N SER A 344 -11.55 12.45 0.77
CA SER A 344 -12.51 13.53 0.99
C SER A 344 -11.95 14.75 1.73
N GLY A 345 -10.84 14.58 2.47
CA GLY A 345 -10.10 15.70 3.07
C GLY A 345 -9.18 16.43 2.10
N GLY A 346 -9.00 15.89 0.89
CA GLY A 346 -8.11 16.40 -0.13
C GLY A 346 -6.77 15.67 -0.21
N VAL A 347 -6.23 15.52 -1.42
CA VAL A 347 -4.89 15.00 -1.70
C VAL A 347 -4.17 15.95 -2.64
N SER A 348 -2.93 16.33 -2.30
CA SER A 348 -2.16 17.24 -3.15
C SER A 348 -0.65 17.03 -3.06
N ASN A 349 0.06 17.44 -4.11
CA ASN A 349 1.52 17.41 -4.15
C ASN A 349 2.04 15.97 -3.91
N VAL A 350 1.66 15.04 -4.77
CA VAL A 350 2.11 13.64 -4.74
C VAL A 350 3.05 13.38 -5.90
N ILE A 351 4.22 12.87 -5.62
CA ILE A 351 5.22 12.44 -6.60
C ILE A 351 5.34 10.93 -6.53
N ILE A 352 5.14 10.29 -7.67
CA ILE A 352 5.27 8.84 -7.86
C ILE A 352 6.32 8.63 -8.94
N GLU A 353 7.46 8.05 -8.59
CA GLU A 353 8.57 7.93 -9.53
C GLU A 353 9.36 6.62 -9.39
N ASP A 354 9.98 6.18 -10.49
CA ASP A 354 10.85 5.01 -10.50
C ASP A 354 10.17 3.73 -9.99
N LEU A 355 8.95 3.46 -10.44
CA LEU A 355 8.21 2.28 -9.99
C LEU A 355 8.31 1.12 -10.98
N TYR A 356 8.42 -0.08 -10.43
CA TYR A 356 8.28 -1.32 -11.19
C TYR A 356 7.12 -2.18 -10.66
N VAL A 357 6.04 -2.26 -11.44
CA VAL A 357 4.81 -3.00 -11.08
C VAL A 357 4.60 -4.14 -12.06
N ARG A 358 4.42 -5.34 -11.55
CA ARG A 358 4.21 -6.54 -12.38
C ARG A 358 2.99 -7.33 -11.92
N ASP A 359 2.43 -8.15 -12.82
CA ASP A 359 1.36 -9.12 -12.53
C ASP A 359 0.20 -8.51 -11.70
N SER A 360 -0.21 -7.28 -12.04
CA SER A 360 -1.10 -6.47 -11.22
C SER A 360 -2.38 -6.07 -11.96
N ALA A 361 -3.44 -5.73 -11.21
CA ALA A 361 -4.69 -5.30 -11.84
C ALA A 361 -4.58 -3.90 -12.43
N ALA A 362 -3.85 -2.98 -11.79
CA ALA A 362 -3.54 -1.67 -12.35
C ALA A 362 -2.12 -1.21 -11.94
N GLY A 363 -1.52 -0.32 -12.71
CA GLY A 363 -0.27 0.33 -12.35
C GLY A 363 -0.52 1.49 -11.42
N VAL A 364 -1.18 2.53 -11.93
CA VAL A 364 -1.64 3.68 -11.16
C VAL A 364 -3.16 3.78 -11.23
N ARG A 365 -3.77 4.12 -10.09
CA ARG A 365 -5.21 4.27 -10.01
C ARG A 365 -5.63 5.51 -9.22
N ILE A 366 -6.55 6.29 -9.78
CA ILE A 366 -7.33 7.28 -9.03
C ILE A 366 -8.72 6.69 -8.79
N LYS A 367 -9.12 6.60 -7.52
CA LYS A 367 -10.40 6.05 -7.07
C LYS A 367 -11.22 7.15 -6.42
N THR A 368 -12.29 7.59 -7.05
CA THR A 368 -13.20 8.59 -6.47
C THR A 368 -14.60 8.47 -7.09
N ASP A 369 -15.58 9.08 -6.49
CA ASP A 369 -16.96 9.12 -7.01
C ASP A 369 -17.75 10.27 -6.35
N ARG A 370 -19.03 10.40 -6.71
CA ARG A 370 -20.00 11.25 -6.00
C ARG A 370 -20.04 10.87 -4.52
N GLY A 371 -20.22 11.84 -3.67
CA GLY A 371 -20.19 11.69 -2.22
C GLY A 371 -18.80 11.90 -1.61
N ARG A 372 -17.72 11.71 -2.39
CA ARG A 372 -16.37 11.92 -1.88
C ARG A 372 -16.06 13.38 -1.61
N GLY A 373 -16.53 14.32 -2.46
CA GLY A 373 -16.12 15.72 -2.35
C GLY A 373 -14.60 15.88 -2.37
N GLY A 374 -14.08 16.87 -1.69
CA GLY A 374 -12.65 17.10 -1.58
C GLY A 374 -11.94 17.38 -2.92
N TYR A 375 -10.68 17.05 -3.00
CA TYR A 375 -9.90 17.28 -4.23
C TYR A 375 -8.68 16.34 -4.36
N ILE A 376 -8.24 16.13 -5.59
CA ILE A 376 -6.96 15.52 -5.96
C ILE A 376 -6.26 16.49 -6.91
N THR A 377 -5.10 17.02 -6.53
CA THR A 377 -4.42 18.03 -7.35
C THR A 377 -2.90 17.95 -7.26
N ASN A 378 -2.23 18.35 -8.33
CA ASN A 378 -0.78 18.37 -8.44
C ASN A 378 -0.16 16.98 -8.14
N ILE A 379 -0.50 16.04 -9.02
CA ILE A 379 0.01 14.66 -8.99
C ILE A 379 1.00 14.49 -10.13
N THR A 380 2.19 14.06 -9.83
CA THR A 380 3.23 13.74 -10.81
C THR A 380 3.56 12.27 -10.77
N ILE A 381 3.48 11.61 -11.92
CA ILE A 381 3.84 10.22 -12.12
C ILE A 381 4.92 10.17 -13.18
N ASN A 382 6.10 9.67 -12.84
CA ASN A 382 7.22 9.65 -13.75
C ASN A 382 8.01 8.34 -13.67
N ASN A 383 8.55 7.90 -14.80
CA ASN A 383 9.42 6.74 -14.90
C ASN A 383 8.83 5.47 -14.28
N MET A 384 7.75 4.97 -14.87
CA MET A 384 7.14 3.72 -14.45
C MET A 384 7.34 2.62 -15.48
N LYS A 385 7.82 1.48 -15.03
CA LYS A 385 7.84 0.24 -15.79
C LYS A 385 6.76 -0.70 -15.27
N MET A 386 5.98 -1.26 -16.18
CA MET A 386 4.92 -2.23 -15.88
C MET A 386 5.05 -3.47 -16.75
N GLU A 387 4.79 -4.64 -16.18
CA GLU A 387 4.78 -5.90 -16.92
C GLU A 387 3.56 -6.74 -16.53
N ARG A 388 2.80 -7.22 -17.51
CA ARG A 388 1.57 -8.00 -17.31
C ARG A 388 0.56 -7.32 -16.38
N VAL A 389 0.49 -5.98 -16.47
CA VAL A 389 -0.49 -5.19 -15.74
C VAL A 389 -1.77 -5.11 -16.56
N LYS A 390 -2.92 -5.44 -15.95
CA LYS A 390 -4.19 -5.54 -16.67
C LYS A 390 -4.62 -4.20 -17.27
N VAL A 391 -4.63 -3.12 -16.47
CA VAL A 391 -4.95 -1.75 -16.90
C VAL A 391 -3.84 -0.80 -16.40
N PRO A 392 -2.91 -0.35 -17.25
CA PRO A 392 -1.74 0.42 -16.79
C PRO A 392 -2.09 1.70 -16.02
N ILE A 393 -3.02 2.49 -16.54
CA ILE A 393 -3.48 3.76 -15.96
C ILE A 393 -4.99 3.69 -15.84
N ARG A 394 -5.50 3.85 -14.62
CA ARG A 394 -6.93 3.74 -14.33
C ARG A 394 -7.41 4.89 -13.44
N PHE A 395 -8.17 5.81 -14.02
CA PHE A 395 -8.99 6.75 -13.26
C PHE A 395 -10.42 6.25 -13.34
N SER A 396 -11.03 5.95 -12.22
CA SER A 396 -12.33 5.26 -12.25
C SER A 396 -13.28 5.76 -11.19
N ARG A 397 -14.50 5.90 -11.62
CA ARG A 397 -15.68 5.91 -10.76
C ARG A 397 -15.87 4.53 -10.10
N GLY A 398 -16.85 4.40 -9.22
CA GLY A 398 -17.23 3.13 -8.58
C GLY A 398 -16.74 3.02 -7.14
N ALA A 399 -16.29 4.13 -6.54
CA ALA A 399 -16.10 4.22 -5.10
C ALA A 399 -17.45 4.52 -4.42
N ASN A 400 -18.40 3.62 -4.59
CA ASN A 400 -19.81 3.77 -4.19
C ASN A 400 -20.12 3.25 -2.78
N ASP A 401 -19.12 3.02 -1.96
CA ASP A 401 -19.27 2.71 -0.55
C ASP A 401 -19.19 4.00 0.28
N HIS A 402 -20.12 4.17 1.20
CA HIS A 402 -20.26 5.36 2.02
C HIS A 402 -20.22 5.01 3.51
N PRO A 403 -19.80 5.93 4.40
CA PRO A 403 -19.71 5.64 5.83
C PRO A 403 -21.08 5.40 6.48
N ASP A 404 -22.07 6.16 6.09
CA ASP A 404 -23.46 6.05 6.54
C ASP A 404 -24.41 6.75 5.55
N GLU A 405 -25.70 6.75 5.83
CA GLU A 405 -26.73 7.31 4.97
C GLU A 405 -26.74 8.84 4.88
N ARG A 406 -25.91 9.54 5.66
CA ARG A 406 -25.82 11.01 5.65
C ARG A 406 -24.81 11.55 4.65
N TRP A 407 -24.27 10.71 3.78
CA TRP A 407 -23.41 11.17 2.71
C TRP A 407 -24.17 12.07 1.72
N ASP A 408 -23.50 13.06 1.16
CA ASP A 408 -24.11 13.97 0.19
C ASP A 408 -23.79 13.53 -1.25
N PRO A 409 -24.78 13.04 -2.02
CA PRO A 409 -24.58 12.65 -3.41
C PRO A 409 -24.18 13.81 -4.33
N LYS A 410 -24.37 15.06 -3.91
CA LYS A 410 -23.97 16.26 -4.64
C LYS A 410 -22.52 16.68 -4.34
N ALA A 411 -21.89 16.10 -3.34
CA ALA A 411 -20.50 16.35 -3.03
C ALA A 411 -19.61 15.65 -4.07
N VAL A 412 -19.20 16.36 -5.12
CA VAL A 412 -18.35 15.86 -6.18
C VAL A 412 -16.89 16.24 -5.94
N PRO A 413 -15.91 15.36 -6.22
CA PRO A 413 -14.49 15.65 -6.06
C PRO A 413 -13.98 16.56 -7.16
N ARG A 414 -13.00 17.40 -6.87
CA ARG A 414 -12.25 18.17 -7.87
C ARG A 414 -10.94 17.48 -8.18
N VAL A 415 -10.76 17.02 -9.41
CA VAL A 415 -9.54 16.33 -9.86
C VAL A 415 -8.89 17.14 -10.97
N ARG A 416 -7.65 17.61 -10.75
CA ARG A 416 -6.94 18.43 -11.74
C ARG A 416 -5.42 18.43 -11.55
N GLY A 417 -4.70 18.76 -12.63
CA GLY A 417 -3.24 18.92 -12.56
C GLY A 417 -2.51 17.60 -12.36
N ILE A 418 -2.78 16.62 -13.22
CA ILE A 418 -2.14 15.31 -13.20
C ILE A 418 -1.15 15.23 -14.35
N ARG A 419 0.12 14.99 -14.06
CA ARG A 419 1.19 14.78 -15.05
C ARG A 419 1.65 13.32 -15.01
N ILE A 420 1.69 12.69 -16.18
CA ILE A 420 2.15 11.30 -16.34
C ILE A 420 3.20 11.28 -17.43
N SER A 421 4.42 10.91 -17.11
CA SER A 421 5.52 10.91 -18.05
C SER A 421 6.40 9.66 -17.95
N ASN A 422 7.03 9.29 -19.06
CA ASN A 422 8.01 8.21 -19.14
C ASN A 422 7.46 6.87 -18.60
N VAL A 423 6.34 6.42 -19.15
CA VAL A 423 5.67 5.19 -18.73
C VAL A 423 5.77 4.14 -19.81
N VAL A 424 6.25 2.96 -19.46
CA VAL A 424 6.27 1.80 -20.35
C VAL A 424 5.50 0.65 -19.70
N SER A 425 4.52 0.12 -20.42
CA SER A 425 3.76 -1.06 -19.99
C SER A 425 3.83 -2.16 -21.02
N LEU A 426 4.35 -3.31 -20.63
CA LEU A 426 4.48 -4.49 -21.48
C LEU A 426 3.39 -5.51 -21.12
N GLU A 427 2.88 -6.20 -22.15
CA GLU A 427 1.87 -7.25 -22.00
C GLU A 427 0.60 -6.80 -21.27
N SER A 428 0.15 -5.58 -21.53
CA SER A 428 -1.09 -5.05 -20.98
C SER A 428 -2.32 -5.73 -21.61
N LYS A 429 -3.34 -6.00 -20.79
CA LYS A 429 -4.56 -6.68 -21.28
C LYS A 429 -5.66 -5.73 -21.71
N ARG A 430 -5.68 -4.52 -21.20
CA ARG A 430 -6.66 -3.47 -21.50
C ARG A 430 -5.97 -2.12 -21.61
N PRO A 431 -6.48 -1.24 -22.47
CA PRO A 431 -5.98 0.12 -22.57
C PRO A 431 -6.27 0.92 -21.30
N PRO A 432 -5.66 2.10 -21.14
CA PRO A 432 -6.01 3.03 -20.09
C PRO A 432 -7.51 3.35 -20.05
N LEU A 433 -8.00 3.53 -18.82
CA LEU A 433 -9.37 3.88 -18.49
C LEU A 433 -9.37 5.19 -17.72
N LEU A 434 -9.95 6.25 -18.29
CA LEU A 434 -9.95 7.59 -17.70
C LEU A 434 -11.40 8.09 -17.58
N GLU A 435 -12.04 7.76 -16.47
CA GLU A 435 -13.44 8.11 -16.19
C GLU A 435 -13.53 9.21 -15.14
N GLY A 436 -13.84 10.42 -15.57
CA GLY A 436 -14.25 11.52 -14.73
C GLY A 436 -15.75 11.48 -14.40
N ILE A 437 -16.25 12.52 -13.76
CA ILE A 437 -17.65 12.69 -13.35
C ILE A 437 -18.23 13.82 -14.19
N GLU A 438 -19.45 13.65 -14.72
CA GLU A 438 -20.08 14.62 -15.63
C GLU A 438 -20.16 16.01 -15.01
N GLU A 439 -20.58 16.12 -13.77
CA GLU A 439 -20.72 17.38 -13.04
C GLU A 439 -19.39 17.95 -12.52
N ALA A 440 -18.33 17.11 -12.53
CA ALA A 440 -16.98 17.48 -12.10
C ALA A 440 -15.93 16.76 -12.96
N PRO A 441 -15.76 17.16 -14.21
CA PRO A 441 -14.77 16.55 -15.10
C PRO A 441 -13.35 16.62 -14.51
N PHE A 442 -12.54 15.61 -14.81
CA PHE A 442 -11.14 15.63 -14.43
C PHE A 442 -10.37 16.49 -15.44
N LEU A 443 -9.66 17.49 -14.95
CA LEU A 443 -9.08 18.56 -15.78
C LEU A 443 -7.55 18.57 -15.70
N ASP A 444 -6.93 19.18 -16.70
CA ASP A 444 -5.49 19.41 -16.76
C ASP A 444 -4.69 18.09 -16.59
N ILE A 445 -5.10 17.06 -17.33
CA ILE A 445 -4.36 15.79 -17.41
C ILE A 445 -3.35 15.94 -18.54
N HIS A 446 -2.08 15.86 -18.22
CA HIS A 446 -0.99 15.90 -19.20
C HIS A 446 -0.27 14.55 -19.23
N MET A 447 -0.10 13.98 -20.42
CA MET A 447 0.61 12.71 -20.62
C MET A 447 1.71 12.87 -21.67
N GLU A 448 2.91 12.40 -21.32
CA GLU A 448 4.07 12.49 -22.19
C GLU A 448 4.90 11.20 -22.17
N ASN A 449 5.34 10.75 -23.35
CA ASN A 449 6.16 9.56 -23.49
C ASN A 449 5.58 8.34 -22.75
N VAL A 450 4.35 7.95 -23.14
CA VAL A 450 3.65 6.78 -22.57
C VAL A 450 3.48 5.72 -23.65
N SER A 451 4.07 4.56 -23.43
CA SER A 451 4.02 3.44 -24.38
C SER A 451 3.40 2.20 -23.74
N ILE A 452 2.33 1.70 -24.32
CA ILE A 452 1.58 0.54 -23.82
C ILE A 452 1.52 -0.54 -24.90
N PHE A 453 2.09 -1.68 -24.60
CA PHE A 453 2.22 -2.81 -25.52
C PHE A 453 1.40 -4.02 -25.02
N GLY A 454 1.09 -4.93 -25.95
CA GLY A 454 0.37 -6.18 -25.65
C GLY A 454 -1.15 -6.08 -25.77
N LEU A 455 -1.68 -4.92 -26.14
CA LEU A 455 -3.11 -4.74 -26.38
C LEU A 455 -3.56 -5.50 -27.64
N ALA A 456 -4.76 -6.07 -27.63
CA ALA A 456 -5.35 -6.65 -28.82
C ALA A 456 -5.61 -5.55 -29.88
N PRO A 457 -5.57 -5.90 -31.18
CA PRO A 457 -5.85 -4.96 -32.26
C PRO A 457 -7.20 -4.24 -32.05
N ASN A 458 -7.24 -2.95 -32.38
CA ASN A 458 -8.44 -2.10 -32.30
C ASN A 458 -8.95 -1.74 -30.90
N MET A 459 -8.26 -2.11 -29.83
CA MET A 459 -8.58 -1.59 -28.50
C MET A 459 -8.28 -0.10 -28.42
N LYS A 460 -9.27 0.70 -27.99
CA LYS A 460 -9.14 2.15 -27.81
C LYS A 460 -9.16 2.50 -26.34
N TRP A 461 -8.50 3.59 -25.99
CA TRP A 461 -8.63 4.18 -24.65
C TRP A 461 -10.09 4.53 -24.36
N ASN A 462 -10.54 4.24 -23.14
CA ASN A 462 -11.85 4.69 -22.68
C ASN A 462 -11.69 5.98 -21.87
N CYS A 463 -12.30 7.06 -22.36
CA CYS A 463 -12.20 8.38 -21.74
C CYS A 463 -13.59 9.02 -21.69
N GLU A 464 -14.02 9.37 -20.49
CA GLU A 464 -15.26 10.06 -20.25
C GLU A 464 -15.05 11.22 -19.28
N TYR A 465 -15.60 12.39 -19.56
CA TYR A 465 -15.56 13.57 -18.69
C TYR A 465 -14.16 13.91 -18.20
N ILE A 466 -13.20 13.93 -19.10
CA ILE A 466 -11.82 14.34 -18.87
C ILE A 466 -11.39 15.39 -19.89
N SER A 467 -10.37 16.17 -19.54
CA SER A 467 -9.67 17.04 -20.49
C SER A 467 -8.20 17.18 -20.18
N GLY A 468 -7.41 17.38 -21.22
CA GLY A 468 -5.98 17.54 -21.07
C GLY A 468 -5.25 17.53 -22.40
N SER A 469 -3.96 17.24 -22.34
CA SER A 469 -3.07 17.13 -23.46
C SER A 469 -2.21 15.87 -23.43
N SER A 470 -1.69 15.50 -24.58
CA SER A 470 -0.84 14.34 -24.72
C SER A 470 0.26 14.58 -25.76
N CYS A 471 1.41 13.96 -25.55
CA CYS A 471 2.55 14.00 -26.44
C CYS A 471 3.32 12.66 -26.42
N SER A 472 3.69 12.15 -27.59
CA SER A 472 4.46 10.89 -27.70
C SER A 472 3.77 9.70 -27.01
N ILE A 473 2.52 9.43 -27.36
CA ILE A 473 1.72 8.36 -26.75
C ILE A 473 1.50 7.21 -27.72
N PHE A 474 1.72 5.97 -27.27
CA PHE A 474 1.42 4.77 -28.04
C PHE A 474 0.62 3.75 -27.17
N PRO A 475 -0.49 3.16 -27.68
CA PRO A 475 -1.22 3.55 -28.87
C PRO A 475 -1.90 4.93 -28.70
N ALA A 476 -2.35 5.51 -29.82
CA ALA A 476 -2.97 6.84 -29.83
C ALA A 476 -4.06 6.97 -28.74
N PRO A 477 -4.03 8.04 -27.92
CA PRO A 477 -5.00 8.22 -26.85
C PRO A 477 -6.37 8.65 -27.38
N CYS A 478 -7.32 8.84 -26.47
CA CYS A 478 -8.64 9.37 -26.78
C CYS A 478 -8.58 10.86 -27.17
N SER A 479 -9.59 11.33 -27.92
CA SER A 479 -9.68 12.71 -28.42
C SER A 479 -9.78 13.78 -27.33
N GLN A 480 -10.17 13.42 -26.11
CA GLN A 480 -10.23 14.31 -24.96
C GLN A 480 -8.84 14.75 -24.47
N LEU A 481 -7.80 13.98 -24.79
CA LEU A 481 -6.41 14.37 -24.60
C LEU A 481 -5.89 14.94 -25.93
N LYS A 482 -5.92 16.25 -26.06
CA LYS A 482 -5.48 16.94 -27.29
C LYS A 482 -4.03 16.58 -27.59
N ASN A 483 -3.76 16.16 -28.81
CA ASN A 483 -2.40 15.88 -29.23
C ASN A 483 -1.66 17.22 -29.43
N GLU A 484 -0.67 17.48 -28.61
CA GLU A 484 0.26 18.58 -28.84
C GLU A 484 1.24 18.13 -29.93
N SER A 485 1.32 18.90 -31.02
CA SER A 485 2.25 18.57 -32.11
C SER A 485 3.68 18.46 -31.56
N THR A 486 4.48 17.58 -32.16
CA THR A 486 5.87 17.30 -31.75
C THR A 486 6.77 18.54 -31.65
N PHE A 487 6.37 19.67 -32.22
CA PHE A 487 7.05 20.97 -32.11
C PHE A 487 6.79 21.70 -30.78
N GLN A 488 5.78 21.31 -30.01
CA GLN A 488 5.43 21.90 -28.72
C GLN A 488 5.68 20.96 -27.54
N CYS A 489 6.05 19.70 -27.80
CA CYS A 489 6.50 18.82 -26.73
C CYS A 489 7.83 19.36 -26.17
N PRO A 490 7.92 19.70 -24.89
CA PRO A 490 9.18 20.08 -24.29
C PRO A 490 10.16 18.92 -24.47
N ILE A 491 11.27 19.17 -25.16
CA ILE A 491 12.40 18.25 -25.15
C ILE A 491 13.06 18.43 -23.77
N HIS A 492 12.76 17.56 -22.84
CA HIS A 492 13.39 17.53 -21.52
C HIS A 492 14.51 16.52 -21.47
#